data_44f7b9ab5e1566205bca14d455ed7951
#
_entry.id   44f7b9ab5e1566205bca14d455ed7951
#
_cell.length_a   1.000
_cell.length_b   1.000
_cell.length_c   1.000
_cell.angle_alpha   90.00
_cell.angle_beta   90.00
_cell.angle_gamma   90.00
#
_symmetry.space_group_name_H-M   'P 1'
#
loop_
_entity.id
_entity.type
_entity.pdbx_description
1 polymer ?
#
loop_
_entity_poly.entity_id
_entity_poly.type
_entity_poly.pdbx_seq_one_letter_code
_entity_poly.pdbx_strand_id
1 'polypeptide(L)'
;EYHNGGDWREPETAEPPCPAVTTSREHGGLLRRWAGEGKKLRLTVESRFYSAPAHNVVGQIKGSRWPAEKLMLGGHHDTVYGTPGGNDNASGTIAVLETARVLGKLQSELGVAPGMDICFATYSAEEQKFQGASEYVRRHCGDKPRLAINLDELSAGHMKGVVLAFGHLRDFVQAHLDTMSDGLQCHVMSQLDATSDHYPFLRQGIDAAHLWRWRFRGRHADSDYHHEPADSADKLNVRETKEYAGQLARLLLRLSHAAPETWPENEVTREA
;
A
#
# COMPACT_ATOMS: atom_id res chain seq x y z
N GLU A 1 -13.48 -14.57 -2.51
CA GLU A 1 -12.18 -14.02 -2.84
C GLU A 1 -11.98 -14.03 -4.36
N TYR A 2 -11.74 -12.87 -4.96
CA TYR A 2 -11.53 -12.72 -6.39
C TYR A 2 -10.03 -12.78 -6.71
N HIS A 3 -9.64 -13.62 -7.65
CA HIS A 3 -8.26 -13.68 -8.09
C HIS A 3 -8.18 -13.46 -9.60
N ASN A 4 -7.33 -12.54 -10.00
CA ASN A 4 -7.00 -12.36 -11.41
C ASN A 4 -6.08 -13.51 -11.87
N GLY A 5 -6.59 -14.38 -12.69
CA GLY A 5 -5.87 -15.57 -13.18
C GLY A 5 -4.89 -15.33 -14.33
N GLY A 6 -4.72 -14.07 -14.78
CA GLY A 6 -3.83 -13.72 -15.88
C GLY A 6 -2.34 -13.77 -15.52
N ASP A 7 -1.47 -13.89 -16.52
CA ASP A 7 -0.03 -13.67 -16.32
C ASP A 7 0.24 -12.16 -16.21
N TRP A 8 0.46 -11.70 -14.99
CA TRP A 8 0.67 -10.30 -14.67
C TRP A 8 2.01 -9.73 -15.16
N ARG A 9 2.92 -10.56 -15.63
CA ARG A 9 4.21 -10.13 -16.18
C ARG A 9 4.07 -9.58 -17.61
N GLU A 10 2.98 -9.94 -18.28
CA GLU A 10 2.66 -9.48 -19.63
C GLU A 10 1.18 -9.05 -19.71
N PRO A 11 0.80 -7.91 -19.10
CA PRO A 11 -0.60 -7.51 -18.97
C PRO A 11 -1.30 -7.26 -20.31
N GLU A 12 -0.56 -7.00 -21.36
CA GLU A 12 -1.11 -6.68 -22.69
C GLU A 12 -1.53 -7.92 -23.49
N THR A 13 -1.09 -9.13 -23.08
CA THR A 13 -1.33 -10.37 -23.81
C THR A 13 -2.12 -11.41 -23.02
N ALA A 14 -2.58 -11.09 -21.83
CA ALA A 14 -2.96 -12.07 -20.84
C ALA A 14 -4.42 -12.50 -20.90
N GLU A 15 -4.85 -13.10 -21.99
CA GLU A 15 -5.94 -14.07 -21.86
C GLU A 15 -5.43 -15.26 -21.03
N PRO A 16 -6.12 -15.66 -19.95
CA PRO A 16 -5.72 -16.84 -19.21
C PRO A 16 -5.71 -18.07 -20.11
N PRO A 17 -4.74 -18.98 -19.98
CA PRO A 17 -4.59 -20.11 -20.88
C PRO A 17 -5.75 -21.09 -20.80
N CYS A 18 -6.59 -20.98 -19.80
CA CYS A 18 -7.81 -21.77 -19.64
C CYS A 18 -8.84 -20.99 -18.80
N PRO A 19 -10.15 -21.27 -18.98
CA PRO A 19 -11.17 -20.76 -18.08
C PRO A 19 -10.90 -21.17 -16.63
N ALA A 20 -10.94 -20.22 -15.71
CA ALA A 20 -10.73 -20.44 -14.28
C ALA A 20 -11.81 -19.70 -13.48
N VAL A 21 -12.21 -20.29 -12.38
CA VAL A 21 -13.11 -19.68 -11.40
C VAL A 21 -12.64 -20.02 -9.99
N THR A 22 -12.84 -19.11 -9.07
CA THR A 22 -12.72 -19.37 -7.65
C THR A 22 -14.06 -19.82 -7.08
N THR A 23 -14.02 -20.64 -6.05
CA THR A 23 -15.22 -21.12 -5.35
C THR A 23 -15.03 -20.96 -3.85
N SER A 24 -16.14 -20.92 -3.10
CA SER A 24 -16.04 -21.03 -1.64
C SER A 24 -15.40 -22.37 -1.24
N ARG A 25 -14.86 -22.42 -0.02
CA ARG A 25 -14.26 -23.64 0.54
C ARG A 25 -15.23 -24.82 0.54
N GLU A 26 -16.49 -24.57 0.85
CA GLU A 26 -17.57 -25.56 0.88
C GLU A 26 -17.84 -26.12 -0.51
N HIS A 27 -18.04 -25.25 -1.49
CA HIS A 27 -18.24 -25.64 -2.89
C HIS A 27 -17.02 -26.35 -3.46
N GLY A 28 -15.81 -25.88 -3.16
CA GLY A 28 -14.57 -26.54 -3.56
C GLY A 28 -14.45 -27.97 -2.98
N GLY A 29 -14.88 -28.17 -1.73
CA GLY A 29 -14.97 -29.48 -1.10
C GLY A 29 -15.96 -30.40 -1.79
N LEU A 30 -17.12 -29.87 -2.17
CA LEU A 30 -18.15 -30.62 -2.92
C LEU A 30 -17.64 -31.01 -4.31
N LEU A 31 -17.03 -30.08 -5.03
CA LEU A 31 -16.47 -30.33 -6.36
C LEU A 31 -15.38 -31.39 -6.33
N ARG A 32 -14.47 -31.36 -5.35
CA ARG A 32 -13.45 -32.42 -5.17
C ARG A 32 -14.06 -33.80 -4.95
N ARG A 33 -15.11 -33.90 -4.12
CA ARG A 33 -15.80 -35.15 -3.87
C ARG A 33 -16.44 -35.68 -5.15
N TRP A 34 -17.15 -34.84 -5.90
CA TRP A 34 -17.75 -35.21 -7.16
C TRP A 34 -16.73 -35.64 -8.21
N ALA A 35 -15.60 -34.98 -8.29
CA ALA A 35 -14.49 -35.39 -9.15
C ALA A 35 -13.96 -36.79 -8.79
N GLY A 36 -13.82 -37.08 -7.49
CA GLY A 36 -13.46 -38.42 -7.00
C GLY A 36 -14.49 -39.50 -7.33
N GLU A 37 -15.78 -39.14 -7.49
CA GLU A 37 -16.87 -40.00 -7.94
C GLU A 37 -16.95 -40.10 -9.48
N GLY A 38 -16.04 -39.51 -10.22
CA GLY A 38 -16.02 -39.51 -11.69
C GLY A 38 -17.08 -38.62 -12.34
N LYS A 39 -17.73 -37.72 -11.58
CA LYS A 39 -18.71 -36.78 -12.14
C LYS A 39 -18.02 -35.75 -13.03
N LYS A 40 -18.69 -35.38 -14.11
CA LYS A 40 -18.23 -34.34 -15.04
C LYS A 40 -18.89 -33.01 -14.70
N LEU A 41 -18.11 -31.94 -14.73
CA LEU A 41 -18.57 -30.56 -14.61
C LEU A 41 -18.40 -29.87 -15.96
N ARG A 42 -19.38 -29.06 -16.34
CA ARG A 42 -19.23 -28.10 -17.44
C ARG A 42 -19.02 -26.74 -16.84
N LEU A 43 -17.90 -26.09 -17.18
CA LEU A 43 -17.62 -24.72 -16.85
C LEU A 43 -17.76 -23.85 -18.11
N THR A 44 -18.56 -22.79 -18.03
CA THR A 44 -18.65 -21.77 -19.07
C THR A 44 -18.22 -20.44 -18.44
N VAL A 45 -17.23 -19.79 -19.03
CA VAL A 45 -16.75 -18.48 -18.61
C VAL A 45 -16.89 -17.55 -19.81
N GLU A 46 -17.68 -16.49 -19.64
CA GLU A 46 -17.84 -15.43 -20.64
C GLU A 46 -17.14 -14.17 -20.11
N SER A 47 -15.92 -13.94 -20.57
CA SER A 47 -15.11 -12.80 -20.18
C SER A 47 -14.71 -11.99 -21.42
N ARG A 48 -14.55 -10.69 -21.23
CA ARG A 48 -14.05 -9.79 -22.25
C ARG A 48 -12.83 -9.06 -21.72
N PHE A 49 -11.71 -9.19 -22.43
CA PHE A 49 -10.49 -8.44 -22.18
C PHE A 49 -10.48 -7.19 -23.05
N TYR A 50 -10.16 -6.05 -22.44
CA TYR A 50 -10.03 -4.79 -23.16
C TYR A 50 -9.06 -3.87 -22.42
N SER A 51 -8.39 -2.99 -23.19
CA SER A 51 -7.57 -1.95 -22.61
C SER A 51 -8.44 -0.78 -22.14
N ALA A 52 -8.18 -0.30 -20.94
CA ALA A 52 -8.88 0.85 -20.37
C ALA A 52 -7.84 1.83 -19.79
N PRO A 53 -8.05 3.16 -19.97
CA PRO A 53 -7.19 4.15 -19.33
C PRO A 53 -7.41 4.13 -17.82
N ALA A 54 -6.31 4.18 -17.09
CA ALA A 54 -6.30 4.34 -15.64
C ALA A 54 -5.34 5.47 -15.25
N HIS A 55 -5.57 6.13 -14.11
CA HIS A 55 -4.83 7.32 -13.73
C HIS A 55 -4.36 7.24 -12.30
N ASN A 56 -3.08 7.47 -12.08
CA ASN A 56 -2.58 7.81 -10.76
C ASN A 56 -2.84 9.29 -10.47
N VAL A 57 -3.15 9.62 -9.23
CA VAL A 57 -3.23 11.01 -8.78
C VAL A 57 -2.03 11.30 -7.91
N VAL A 58 -1.28 12.36 -8.26
CA VAL A 58 -0.04 12.71 -7.56
C VAL A 58 -0.11 14.15 -7.10
N GLY A 59 0.31 14.39 -5.85
CA GLY A 59 0.45 15.71 -5.26
C GLY A 59 1.78 15.85 -4.54
N GLN A 60 2.17 17.10 -4.23
CA GLN A 60 3.45 17.36 -3.59
C GLN A 60 3.37 18.56 -2.66
N ILE A 61 4.03 18.46 -1.50
CA ILE A 61 4.35 19.58 -0.63
C ILE A 61 5.83 19.81 -0.72
N LYS A 62 6.21 21.04 -1.11
CA LYS A 62 7.62 21.40 -1.30
C LYS A 62 8.36 21.52 0.02
N GLY A 63 9.52 20.90 0.06
CA GLY A 63 10.47 21.03 1.16
C GLY A 63 11.18 22.38 1.18
N SER A 64 11.64 22.76 2.36
CA SER A 64 12.28 24.06 2.59
C SER A 64 13.81 24.02 2.67
N ARG A 65 14.40 22.81 2.79
CA ARG A 65 15.85 22.65 3.04
C ARG A 65 16.56 21.83 1.97
N TRP A 66 15.97 20.71 1.56
CA TRP A 66 16.60 19.77 0.62
C TRP A 66 15.67 19.47 -0.56
N PRO A 67 15.51 20.41 -1.52
CA PRO A 67 14.54 20.29 -2.60
C PRO A 67 14.85 19.17 -3.62
N ALA A 68 16.07 18.62 -3.57
CA ALA A 68 16.45 17.46 -4.38
C ALA A 68 16.10 16.12 -3.71
N GLU A 69 15.69 16.17 -2.46
CA GLU A 69 15.36 14.99 -1.65
C GLU A 69 13.86 14.89 -1.45
N LYS A 70 13.33 13.69 -1.41
CA LYS A 70 11.90 13.48 -1.20
C LYS A 70 11.56 12.22 -0.42
N LEU A 71 10.38 12.25 0.19
CA LEU A 71 9.66 11.12 0.73
C LEU A 71 8.41 10.88 -0.11
N MET A 72 7.93 9.64 -0.14
CA MET A 72 6.72 9.27 -0.84
C MET A 72 5.74 8.60 0.12
N LEU A 73 4.47 8.99 0.05
CA LEU A 73 3.36 8.33 0.72
C LEU A 73 2.32 7.98 -0.34
N GLY A 74 1.94 6.71 -0.42
CA GLY A 74 0.99 6.26 -1.42
C GLY A 74 0.06 5.16 -0.91
N GLY A 75 -0.93 4.83 -1.74
CA GLY A 75 -1.85 3.72 -1.57
C GLY A 75 -2.77 3.66 -2.78
N HIS A 76 -3.37 2.52 -3.06
CA HIS A 76 -4.24 2.40 -4.22
C HIS A 76 -5.67 2.87 -3.96
N HIS A 77 -6.38 3.24 -5.01
CA HIS A 77 -7.75 3.74 -4.95
C HIS A 77 -8.74 2.88 -5.74
N ASP A 78 -8.26 1.83 -6.37
CA ASP A 78 -9.12 0.80 -6.97
C ASP A 78 -9.45 -0.29 -5.95
N THR A 79 -10.34 -1.18 -6.31
CA THR A 79 -10.74 -2.34 -5.52
C THR A 79 -11.14 -3.47 -6.45
N VAL A 80 -11.17 -4.71 -5.95
CA VAL A 80 -11.61 -5.86 -6.73
C VAL A 80 -13.08 -5.75 -7.13
N TYR A 81 -13.44 -6.38 -8.24
CA TYR A 81 -14.80 -6.37 -8.74
C TYR A 81 -15.80 -6.94 -7.72
N GLY A 82 -16.88 -6.20 -7.52
CA GLY A 82 -17.97 -6.61 -6.62
C GLY A 82 -17.75 -6.30 -5.13
N THR A 83 -16.65 -5.63 -4.80
CA THR A 83 -16.30 -5.20 -3.45
C THR A 83 -16.44 -3.69 -3.33
N PRO A 84 -17.05 -3.16 -2.26
CA PRO A 84 -17.07 -1.71 -2.00
C PRO A 84 -15.69 -1.11 -1.68
N GLY A 85 -14.75 -1.93 -1.19
CA GLY A 85 -13.37 -1.52 -0.91
C GLY A 85 -13.21 -0.57 0.28
N GLY A 86 -13.99 -0.79 1.34
CA GLY A 86 -13.92 0.06 2.54
C GLY A 86 -12.57 0.00 3.21
N ASN A 87 -12.11 -1.18 3.57
CA ASN A 87 -10.78 -1.40 4.12
C ASN A 87 -9.73 -1.49 3.02
N ASP A 88 -10.03 -2.21 1.96
CA ASP A 88 -9.15 -2.45 0.81
C ASP A 88 -9.66 -1.73 -0.46
N ASN A 89 -9.25 -0.45 -0.78
CA ASN A 89 -8.30 0.31 0.04
C ASN A 89 -8.76 1.78 0.19
N ALA A 90 -10.04 2.01 0.46
CA ALA A 90 -10.47 3.37 0.81
C ALA A 90 -9.79 3.84 2.12
N SER A 91 -9.47 2.93 3.04
CA SER A 91 -8.77 3.24 4.29
C SER A 91 -7.40 3.88 4.03
N GLY A 92 -6.58 3.28 3.19
CA GLY A 92 -5.26 3.81 2.81
C GLY A 92 -5.37 5.09 2.00
N THR A 93 -6.24 5.12 0.99
CA THR A 93 -6.47 6.32 0.16
C THR A 93 -6.87 7.52 1.01
N ILE A 94 -7.82 7.37 1.93
CA ILE A 94 -8.26 8.44 2.82
C ILE A 94 -7.13 8.89 3.75
N ALA A 95 -6.31 7.96 4.25
CA ALA A 95 -5.18 8.30 5.09
C ALA A 95 -4.09 9.07 4.32
N VAL A 96 -3.82 8.74 3.05
CA VAL A 96 -2.95 9.55 2.17
C VAL A 96 -3.47 10.97 2.03
N LEU A 97 -4.75 11.12 1.67
CA LEU A 97 -5.40 12.42 1.46
C LEU A 97 -5.42 13.27 2.74
N GLU A 98 -5.76 12.66 3.87
CA GLU A 98 -5.83 13.37 5.16
C GLU A 98 -4.45 13.78 5.66
N THR A 99 -3.43 12.92 5.48
CA THR A 99 -2.04 13.26 5.78
C THR A 99 -1.56 14.45 4.94
N ALA A 100 -1.86 14.44 3.63
CA ALA A 100 -1.55 15.56 2.74
C ALA A 100 -2.28 16.84 3.17
N ARG A 101 -3.55 16.74 3.53
CA ARG A 101 -4.34 17.89 4.03
C ARG A 101 -3.76 18.47 5.32
N VAL A 102 -3.38 17.63 6.27
CA VAL A 102 -2.78 18.08 7.56
C VAL A 102 -1.47 18.79 7.31
N LEU A 103 -0.57 18.21 6.52
CA LEU A 103 0.73 18.82 6.22
C LEU A 103 0.59 20.11 5.39
N GLY A 104 -0.35 20.14 4.44
CA GLY A 104 -0.67 21.32 3.67
C GLY A 104 -1.18 22.47 4.54
N LYS A 105 -2.04 22.19 5.52
CA LYS A 105 -2.49 23.18 6.51
C LYS A 105 -1.36 23.66 7.42
N LEU A 106 -0.52 22.77 7.91
CA LEU A 106 0.66 23.17 8.70
C LEU A 106 1.52 24.16 7.94
N GLN A 107 1.76 23.93 6.66
CA GLN A 107 2.52 24.84 5.81
C GLN A 107 1.79 26.17 5.57
N SER A 108 0.51 26.13 5.17
CA SER A 108 -0.22 27.33 4.77
C SER A 108 -0.66 28.22 5.95
N GLU A 109 -1.03 27.62 7.08
CA GLU A 109 -1.58 28.34 8.22
C GLU A 109 -0.54 28.67 9.29
N LEU A 110 0.49 27.81 9.46
CA LEU A 110 1.50 27.94 10.52
C LEU A 110 2.92 28.15 9.99
N GLY A 111 3.13 28.15 8.67
CA GLY A 111 4.45 28.30 8.06
C GLY A 111 5.40 27.13 8.32
N VAL A 112 4.89 25.98 8.78
CA VAL A 112 5.69 24.79 9.06
C VAL A 112 5.81 23.95 7.78
N ALA A 113 6.92 24.12 7.07
CA ALA A 113 7.23 23.36 5.87
C ALA A 113 8.07 22.11 6.20
N PRO A 114 7.94 21.02 5.44
CA PRO A 114 8.87 19.89 5.53
C PRO A 114 10.29 20.30 5.13
N GLY A 115 11.27 19.52 5.53
CA GLY A 115 12.67 19.73 5.13
C GLY A 115 12.92 19.24 3.70
N MET A 116 12.55 18.02 3.40
CA MET A 116 12.51 17.41 2.06
C MET A 116 11.14 17.59 1.43
N ASP A 117 11.04 17.43 0.12
CA ASP A 117 9.74 17.31 -0.56
C ASP A 117 8.97 16.10 -0.03
N ILE A 118 7.66 16.23 0.15
CA ILE A 118 6.79 15.09 0.46
C ILE A 118 5.81 14.92 -0.70
N CYS A 119 5.92 13.80 -1.39
CA CYS A 119 5.04 13.41 -2.48
C CYS A 119 3.95 12.48 -1.98
N PHE A 120 2.75 12.65 -2.51
CA PHE A 120 1.58 11.82 -2.24
C PHE A 120 1.09 11.22 -3.53
N ALA A 121 0.71 9.95 -3.52
CA ALA A 121 0.09 9.33 -4.67
C ALA A 121 -1.08 8.45 -4.28
N THR A 122 -2.11 8.43 -5.13
CA THR A 122 -3.03 7.30 -5.14
C THR A 122 -2.88 6.55 -6.44
N TYR A 123 -2.67 5.25 -6.35
CA TYR A 123 -2.40 4.39 -7.49
C TYR A 123 -3.67 3.75 -8.00
N SER A 124 -3.73 3.49 -9.30
CA SER A 124 -4.80 2.75 -9.94
C SER A 124 -4.31 1.36 -10.31
N ALA A 125 -5.24 0.42 -10.40
CA ALA A 125 -4.98 -0.95 -10.83
C ALA A 125 -3.91 -1.67 -9.98
N GLU A 126 -3.95 -1.49 -8.66
CA GLU A 126 -3.18 -2.28 -7.71
C GLU A 126 -3.63 -3.73 -7.76
N GLU A 127 -4.94 -3.94 -7.74
CA GLU A 127 -5.62 -5.23 -7.79
C GLU A 127 -5.35 -6.00 -9.09
N GLN A 128 -4.81 -5.31 -10.09
CA GLN A 128 -4.26 -5.86 -11.32
C GLN A 128 -2.74 -5.99 -11.27
N LYS A 129 -2.18 -6.24 -10.09
CA LYS A 129 -0.75 -6.45 -9.78
C LYS A 129 0.10 -5.19 -9.92
N PHE A 130 -0.29 -4.17 -9.16
CA PHE A 130 0.49 -2.96 -8.94
C PHE A 130 0.78 -2.15 -10.21
N GLN A 131 -0.12 -2.18 -11.21
CA GLN A 131 0.15 -1.56 -12.50
C GLN A 131 0.38 -0.06 -12.37
N GLY A 132 -0.44 0.63 -11.56
CA GLY A 132 -0.31 2.07 -11.33
C GLY A 132 1.01 2.44 -10.69
N ALA A 133 1.38 1.78 -9.59
CA ALA A 133 2.66 2.00 -8.92
C ALA A 133 3.84 1.62 -9.80
N SER A 134 3.75 0.51 -10.55
CA SER A 134 4.79 0.08 -11.50
C SER A 134 5.03 1.13 -12.59
N GLU A 135 3.97 1.67 -13.17
CA GLU A 135 4.07 2.71 -14.18
C GLU A 135 4.58 4.04 -13.61
N TYR A 136 4.16 4.39 -12.39
CA TYR A 136 4.70 5.55 -11.69
C TYR A 136 6.22 5.45 -11.53
N VAL A 137 6.69 4.34 -10.98
CA VAL A 137 8.11 4.09 -10.76
C VAL A 137 8.89 4.09 -12.07
N ARG A 138 8.35 3.44 -13.11
CA ARG A 138 8.96 3.41 -14.45
C ARG A 138 9.16 4.81 -15.04
N ARG A 139 8.18 5.70 -14.87
CA ARG A 139 8.26 7.09 -15.38
C ARG A 139 9.17 7.98 -14.55
N HIS A 140 9.32 7.69 -13.27
CA HIS A 140 10.04 8.54 -12.32
C HIS A 140 11.30 7.87 -11.76
N CYS A 141 11.86 6.85 -12.45
CA CYS A 141 13.00 6.06 -11.97
C CYS A 141 14.27 6.89 -11.71
N GLY A 142 14.43 8.05 -12.36
CA GLY A 142 15.54 8.98 -12.11
C GLY A 142 15.37 9.88 -10.89
N ASP A 143 14.19 9.88 -10.27
CA ASP A 143 13.77 10.78 -9.22
C ASP A 143 13.32 9.99 -7.99
N LYS A 144 14.28 9.24 -7.42
CA LYS A 144 14.03 8.25 -6.35
C LYS A 144 13.73 8.92 -5.01
N PRO A 145 12.63 8.57 -4.34
CA PRO A 145 12.43 8.98 -2.94
C PRO A 145 13.42 8.25 -2.01
N ARG A 146 13.76 8.87 -0.89
CA ARG A 146 14.54 8.24 0.18
C ARG A 146 13.81 7.07 0.84
N LEU A 147 12.50 7.19 0.92
CA LEU A 147 11.60 6.14 1.44
C LEU A 147 10.24 6.32 0.80
N ALA A 148 9.68 5.25 0.25
CA ALA A 148 8.30 5.16 -0.19
C ALA A 148 7.49 4.37 0.85
N ILE A 149 6.47 4.98 1.43
CA ILE A 149 5.57 4.34 2.40
C ILE A 149 4.24 4.05 1.72
N ASN A 150 3.81 2.81 1.75
CA ASN A 150 2.54 2.37 1.21
C ASN A 150 1.50 2.16 2.31
N LEU A 151 0.28 2.61 2.04
CA LEU A 151 -0.87 2.48 2.92
C LEU A 151 -1.90 1.59 2.27
N ASP A 152 -2.21 0.49 2.94
CA ASP A 152 -3.15 -0.48 2.44
C ASP A 152 -3.79 -1.23 3.62
N GLU A 153 -5.13 -1.35 3.61
CA GLU A 153 -5.92 -1.99 4.66
C GLU A 153 -5.65 -1.45 6.10
N LEU A 154 -5.88 -0.16 6.33
CA LEU A 154 -5.57 0.52 7.60
C LEU A 154 -6.68 0.51 8.65
N SER A 155 -7.79 -0.20 8.45
CA SER A 155 -8.93 -0.15 9.38
C SER A 155 -8.67 -0.77 10.75
N ALA A 156 -7.56 -1.46 10.93
CA ALA A 156 -7.26 -2.27 12.11
C ALA A 156 -6.69 -1.49 13.32
N GLY A 157 -7.00 -0.22 13.47
CA GLY A 157 -6.64 0.55 14.64
C GLY A 157 -5.42 1.47 14.47
N HIS A 158 -4.78 1.83 15.60
CA HIS A 158 -3.65 2.75 15.61
C HIS A 158 -2.45 2.23 14.83
N MET A 159 -1.62 3.14 14.34
CA MET A 159 -0.33 2.81 13.76
C MET A 159 0.52 2.01 14.76
N LYS A 160 0.77 0.74 14.47
CA LYS A 160 1.48 -0.20 15.36
C LYS A 160 2.87 -0.54 14.88
N GLY A 161 3.12 -0.38 13.61
CA GLY A 161 4.41 -0.71 13.04
C GLY A 161 4.63 -0.17 11.64
N VAL A 162 5.89 0.05 11.33
CA VAL A 162 6.40 0.30 9.99
C VAL A 162 7.18 -0.93 9.58
N VAL A 163 6.83 -1.54 8.46
CA VAL A 163 7.49 -2.73 7.95
C VAL A 163 8.33 -2.33 6.75
N LEU A 164 9.63 -2.28 6.96
CA LEU A 164 10.62 -2.02 5.92
C LEU A 164 10.98 -3.33 5.21
N ALA A 165 11.25 -3.27 3.92
CA ALA A 165 11.75 -4.45 3.21
C ALA A 165 13.15 -4.86 3.68
N PHE A 166 14.01 -3.88 3.95
CA PHE A 166 15.39 -4.08 4.39
C PHE A 166 15.66 -3.40 5.74
N GLY A 167 16.53 -4.01 6.54
CA GLY A 167 16.72 -3.62 7.94
C GLY A 167 17.59 -2.41 8.19
N HIS A 168 18.31 -1.87 7.21
CA HIS A 168 19.27 -0.78 7.40
C HIS A 168 18.63 0.51 7.92
N LEU A 169 17.37 0.81 7.53
CA LEU A 169 16.61 1.98 8.01
C LEU A 169 15.88 1.72 9.34
N ARG A 170 15.89 0.51 9.87
CA ARG A 170 15.05 0.13 11.02
C ARG A 170 15.28 1.03 12.23
N ASP A 171 16.51 1.10 12.69
CA ASP A 171 16.86 1.84 13.91
C ASP A 171 16.74 3.36 13.68
N PHE A 172 17.01 3.82 12.46
CA PHE A 172 16.82 5.20 12.07
C PHE A 172 15.34 5.63 12.13
N VAL A 173 14.44 4.87 11.53
CA VAL A 173 13.00 5.17 11.57
C VAL A 173 12.45 5.00 12.98
N GLN A 174 12.90 3.98 13.73
CA GLN A 174 12.48 3.76 15.12
C GLN A 174 12.86 4.95 16.00
N ALA A 175 14.08 5.48 15.88
CA ALA A 175 14.50 6.65 16.64
C ALA A 175 13.60 7.88 16.40
N HIS A 176 13.13 8.07 15.17
CA HIS A 176 12.16 9.14 14.85
C HIS A 176 10.78 8.89 15.47
N LEU A 177 10.30 7.64 15.49
CA LEU A 177 9.05 7.27 16.16
C LEU A 177 9.13 7.46 17.67
N ASP A 178 10.22 7.07 18.31
CA ASP A 178 10.43 7.17 19.76
C ASP A 178 10.41 8.62 20.25
N THR A 179 10.73 9.59 19.37
CA THR A 179 10.62 11.02 19.70
C THR A 179 9.17 11.55 19.64
N MET A 180 8.21 10.75 19.21
CA MET A 180 6.79 11.14 19.18
C MET A 180 6.16 10.87 20.54
N SER A 181 6.17 11.86 21.44
CA SER A 181 5.83 11.76 22.87
C SER A 181 4.33 11.68 23.18
N ASP A 182 3.53 11.07 22.34
CA ASP A 182 2.08 10.93 22.50
C ASP A 182 1.62 9.54 22.97
N GLY A 183 2.55 8.74 23.49
CA GLY A 183 2.28 7.38 23.94
C GLY A 183 2.11 6.37 22.81
N LEU A 184 2.43 6.77 21.56
CA LEU A 184 2.41 5.86 20.42
C LEU A 184 3.43 4.73 20.62
N GLN A 185 2.93 3.51 20.72
CA GLN A 185 3.76 2.31 20.69
C GLN A 185 3.78 1.75 19.26
N CYS A 186 4.74 2.18 18.48
CA CYS A 186 4.94 1.74 17.11
C CYS A 186 6.35 1.15 16.96
N HIS A 187 6.44 -0.01 16.33
CA HIS A 187 7.69 -0.73 16.12
C HIS A 187 8.07 -0.77 14.66
N VAL A 188 9.36 -0.65 14.38
CA VAL A 188 9.89 -0.85 13.05
C VAL A 188 10.39 -2.28 12.91
N MET A 189 9.94 -2.94 11.86
CA MET A 189 10.33 -4.32 11.55
C MET A 189 10.90 -4.38 10.14
N SER A 190 11.56 -5.48 9.85
CA SER A 190 12.06 -5.78 8.50
C SER A 190 11.44 -7.07 8.01
N GLN A 191 10.74 -6.99 6.89
CA GLN A 191 10.18 -8.14 6.20
C GLN A 191 10.03 -7.81 4.73
N LEU A 192 10.68 -8.57 3.88
CA LEU A 192 10.46 -8.48 2.45
C LEU A 192 9.09 -9.10 2.13
N ASP A 193 8.23 -8.30 1.53
CA ASP A 193 6.97 -8.78 1.00
C ASP A 193 6.65 -8.11 -0.34
N ALA A 194 5.76 -8.71 -1.11
CA ALA A 194 5.42 -8.31 -2.47
C ALA A 194 3.89 -8.22 -2.64
N THR A 195 3.20 -7.77 -1.60
CA THR A 195 1.74 -7.87 -1.51
C THR A 195 1.00 -6.58 -1.86
N SER A 196 1.71 -5.46 -2.13
CA SER A 196 1.07 -4.18 -2.45
C SER A 196 2.03 -3.21 -3.17
N ASP A 197 1.62 -1.97 -3.38
CA ASP A 197 2.28 -0.91 -4.17
C ASP A 197 3.69 -0.49 -3.71
N HIS A 198 4.16 -0.92 -2.55
CA HIS A 198 5.56 -0.73 -2.14
C HIS A 198 6.53 -1.61 -2.96
N TYR A 199 6.06 -2.74 -3.48
CA TYR A 199 6.90 -3.69 -4.17
C TYR A 199 7.53 -3.18 -5.49
N PRO A 200 6.82 -2.45 -6.37
CA PRO A 200 7.44 -1.82 -7.54
C PRO A 200 8.63 -0.91 -7.22
N PHE A 201 8.57 -0.19 -6.09
CA PHE A 201 9.69 0.64 -5.64
C PHE A 201 10.92 -0.21 -5.27
N LEU A 202 10.70 -1.28 -4.51
CA LEU A 202 11.76 -2.21 -4.12
C LEU A 202 12.46 -2.82 -5.33
N ARG A 203 11.71 -3.19 -6.36
CA ARG A 203 12.26 -3.73 -7.61
C ARG A 203 13.18 -2.76 -8.35
N GLN A 204 13.11 -1.46 -8.06
CA GLN A 204 13.97 -0.43 -8.62
C GLN A 204 15.05 0.04 -7.65
N GLY A 205 15.30 -0.74 -6.58
CA GLY A 205 16.28 -0.40 -5.57
C GLY A 205 15.94 0.87 -4.78
N ILE A 206 14.64 1.15 -4.59
CA ILE A 206 14.16 2.25 -3.78
C ILE A 206 13.69 1.68 -2.45
N ASP A 207 14.13 2.27 -1.34
CA ASP A 207 13.67 1.85 -0.03
C ASP A 207 12.18 2.07 0.11
N ALA A 208 11.48 1.03 0.51
CA ALA A 208 10.05 1.07 0.68
C ALA A 208 9.58 0.35 1.95
N ALA A 209 8.46 0.81 2.45
CA ALA A 209 7.81 0.28 3.62
C ALA A 209 6.31 0.16 3.37
N HIS A 210 5.67 -0.72 4.08
CA HIS A 210 4.24 -0.66 4.29
C HIS A 210 3.94 -0.54 5.78
N LEU A 211 2.72 -0.11 6.12
CA LEU A 211 2.33 -0.05 7.50
C LEU A 211 1.77 -1.38 7.96
N TRP A 212 2.03 -1.71 9.22
CA TRP A 212 1.67 -3.00 9.78
C TRP A 212 0.17 -3.22 9.79
N ARG A 213 -0.25 -4.27 9.11
CA ARG A 213 -1.60 -4.82 9.12
C ARG A 213 -1.63 -6.00 10.09
N TRP A 214 -2.06 -5.80 11.32
CA TRP A 214 -2.19 -6.92 12.24
C TRP A 214 -3.40 -7.76 11.90
N ARG A 215 -3.15 -8.88 11.30
CA ARG A 215 -4.13 -9.97 11.21
C ARG A 215 -3.88 -10.92 12.37
N PHE A 216 -4.40 -10.63 13.54
CA PHE A 216 -4.49 -11.64 14.59
C PHE A 216 -5.55 -12.65 14.20
N ARG A 217 -5.14 -13.87 13.91
CA ARG A 217 -6.10 -14.98 13.80
C ARG A 217 -7.01 -14.99 15.02
N GLY A 218 -8.31 -14.76 14.82
CA GLY A 218 -9.34 -14.87 15.84
C GLY A 218 -9.71 -13.58 16.58
N ARG A 219 -9.19 -12.40 16.21
CA ARG A 219 -9.55 -11.14 16.91
C ARG A 219 -10.07 -10.01 16.05
N HIS A 220 -9.91 -10.05 14.73
CA HIS A 220 -10.40 -8.99 13.86
C HIS A 220 -11.11 -9.59 12.66
N ALA A 221 -12.30 -9.07 12.45
CA ALA A 221 -13.11 -9.33 11.29
C ALA A 221 -12.47 -8.83 9.98
N ASP A 222 -11.41 -8.01 10.04
CA ASP A 222 -10.76 -7.38 8.89
C ASP A 222 -10.29 -8.40 7.84
N SER A 223 -9.81 -9.57 8.28
CA SER A 223 -9.41 -10.64 7.38
C SER A 223 -10.59 -11.46 6.84
N ASP A 224 -11.77 -11.26 7.40
CA ASP A 224 -12.95 -12.06 7.04
C ASP A 224 -13.70 -11.45 5.85
N TYR A 225 -13.38 -10.19 5.47
CA TYR A 225 -14.02 -9.51 4.33
C TYR A 225 -13.06 -8.97 3.27
N HIS A 226 -11.74 -9.26 3.38
CA HIS A 226 -10.76 -8.94 2.33
C HIS A 226 -11.20 -9.52 0.98
N HIS A 227 -11.33 -8.67 -0.03
CA HIS A 227 -11.84 -9.01 -1.36
C HIS A 227 -13.29 -9.56 -1.36
N GLU A 228 -14.09 -9.22 -0.35
CA GLU A 228 -15.46 -9.70 -0.21
C GLU A 228 -16.47 -8.53 -0.29
N PRO A 229 -17.72 -8.80 -0.71
CA PRO A 229 -18.76 -7.76 -0.74
C PRO A 229 -19.05 -7.13 0.63
N ALA A 230 -18.61 -7.74 1.71
CA ALA A 230 -18.75 -7.24 3.06
C ALA A 230 -17.72 -6.17 3.43
N ASP A 231 -16.71 -5.92 2.60
CA ASP A 231 -15.73 -4.84 2.82
C ASP A 231 -16.33 -3.47 2.47
N SER A 232 -17.08 -2.93 3.38
CA SER A 232 -17.86 -1.71 3.22
C SER A 232 -17.49 -0.64 4.25
N ALA A 233 -17.91 0.59 4.03
CA ALA A 233 -17.54 1.78 4.82
C ALA A 233 -17.84 1.64 6.33
N ASP A 234 -18.79 0.82 6.74
CA ASP A 234 -19.11 0.55 8.14
C ASP A 234 -18.02 -0.23 8.88
N LYS A 235 -17.07 -0.82 8.16
CA LYS A 235 -15.88 -1.48 8.72
C LYS A 235 -14.79 -0.47 9.14
N LEU A 236 -14.87 0.76 8.66
CA LEU A 236 -13.87 1.79 8.95
C LEU A 236 -14.11 2.44 10.31
N ASN A 237 -13.07 2.47 11.13
CA ASN A 237 -13.07 3.30 12.33
C ASN A 237 -12.53 4.71 11.99
N VAL A 238 -13.44 5.64 11.72
CA VAL A 238 -13.11 7.01 11.30
C VAL A 238 -12.22 7.73 12.32
N ARG A 239 -12.39 7.49 13.61
CA ARG A 239 -11.56 8.09 14.66
C ARG A 239 -10.12 7.60 14.55
N GLU A 240 -9.94 6.30 14.49
CA GLU A 240 -8.62 5.68 14.38
C GLU A 240 -7.91 6.08 13.08
N THR A 241 -8.63 6.16 11.96
CA THR A 241 -8.07 6.62 10.68
C THR A 241 -7.55 8.06 10.78
N LYS A 242 -8.26 8.95 11.48
CA LYS A 242 -7.79 10.32 11.72
C LYS A 242 -6.54 10.37 12.60
N GLU A 243 -6.52 9.60 13.67
CA GLU A 243 -5.34 9.47 14.55
C GLU A 243 -4.14 8.92 13.77
N TYR A 244 -4.39 7.93 12.93
CA TYR A 244 -3.39 7.32 12.05
C TYR A 244 -2.77 8.35 11.09
N ALA A 245 -3.59 9.13 10.40
CA ALA A 245 -3.12 10.17 9.48
C ALA A 245 -2.32 11.27 10.22
N GLY A 246 -2.72 11.62 11.42
CA GLY A 246 -1.97 12.56 12.27
C GLY A 246 -0.60 12.02 12.69
N GLN A 247 -0.51 10.74 13.03
CA GLN A 247 0.75 10.08 13.37
C GLN A 247 1.69 9.98 12.14
N LEU A 248 1.14 9.65 10.97
CA LEU A 248 1.88 9.65 9.72
C LEU A 248 2.41 11.03 9.33
N ALA A 249 1.58 12.06 9.44
CA ALA A 249 2.00 13.43 9.16
C ALA A 249 3.19 13.84 10.04
N ARG A 250 3.16 13.48 11.32
CA ARG A 250 4.26 13.74 12.26
C ARG A 250 5.52 12.95 11.90
N LEU A 251 5.39 11.67 11.57
CA LEU A 251 6.52 10.84 11.15
C LEU A 251 7.16 11.38 9.87
N LEU A 252 6.37 11.64 8.84
CA LEU A 252 6.88 12.20 7.58
C LEU A 252 7.56 13.56 7.78
N LEU A 253 6.96 14.43 8.59
CA LEU A 253 7.57 15.73 8.88
C LEU A 253 8.93 15.55 9.56
N ARG A 254 9.05 14.66 10.54
CA ARG A 254 10.32 14.38 11.23
C ARG A 254 11.35 13.77 10.29
N LEU A 255 11.00 12.76 9.54
CA LEU A 255 11.89 12.13 8.55
C LEU A 255 12.35 13.16 7.51
N SER A 256 11.47 14.05 7.06
CA SER A 256 11.82 15.08 6.08
C SER A 256 12.83 16.08 6.60
N HIS A 257 12.93 16.27 7.93
CA HIS A 257 13.90 17.14 8.57
C HIS A 257 15.23 16.46 8.92
N ALA A 258 15.35 15.16 8.74
CA ALA A 258 16.62 14.46 8.87
C ALA A 258 17.55 14.84 7.71
N ALA A 259 18.77 15.25 8.03
CA ALA A 259 19.74 15.66 7.02
C ALA A 259 20.08 14.46 6.10
N PRO A 260 20.20 14.68 4.78
CA PRO A 260 20.40 13.60 3.82
C PRO A 260 21.57 12.67 4.14
N GLU A 261 22.65 13.22 4.68
CA GLU A 261 23.86 12.51 5.07
C GLU A 261 23.68 11.61 6.31
N THR A 262 22.59 11.77 7.06
CA THR A 262 22.29 10.94 8.24
C THR A 262 21.48 9.69 7.90
N TRP A 263 21.00 9.60 6.68
CA TRP A 263 20.24 8.43 6.23
C TRP A 263 21.19 7.25 6.00
N PRO A 264 20.94 6.10 6.65
CA PRO A 264 21.71 4.89 6.38
C PRO A 264 21.63 4.49 4.91
N GLU A 265 22.76 4.13 4.34
CA GLU A 265 22.83 3.63 2.98
C GLU A 265 22.60 2.11 2.93
N ASN A 266 21.88 1.64 1.91
CA ASN A 266 21.66 0.23 1.68
C ASN A 266 22.65 -0.29 0.63
N GLU A 267 23.60 -1.10 1.03
CA GLU A 267 24.56 -1.72 0.12
C GLU A 267 23.87 -2.67 -0.88
N VAL A 268 22.82 -3.36 -0.47
CA VAL A 268 22.06 -4.30 -1.32
C VAL A 268 21.35 -3.60 -2.46
N THR A 269 20.83 -2.38 -2.24
CA THR A 269 20.13 -1.61 -3.29
C THR A 269 21.08 -0.94 -4.27
N ARG A 270 22.39 -0.87 -3.97
CA ARG A 270 23.40 -0.34 -4.90
C ARG A 270 23.81 -1.35 -5.96
N GLU A 271 23.69 -2.63 -5.68
CA GLU A 271 24.12 -3.72 -6.58
C GLU A 271 22.98 -4.27 -7.46
N ALA A 272 21.71 -3.89 -7.17
CA ALA A 272 20.54 -4.30 -7.92
C ALA A 272 20.10 -3.23 -8.93
#